data_fcc673c7287334b4d2db54c233cb0ce3
#
_entry.id   fcc673c7287334b4d2db54c233cb0ce3
#
_cell.length_a   1.000
_cell.length_b   1.000
_cell.length_c   1.000
_cell.angle_alpha   90.00
_cell.angle_beta   90.00
_cell.angle_gamma   90.00
#
_symmetry.space_group_name_H-M   'P 1'
#
loop_
_entity.id
_entity.type
_entity.pdbx_description
1 polymer ?
#
loop_
_entity_poly.entity_id
_entity_poly.type
_entity_poly.pdbx_seq_one_letter_code
_entity_poly.pdbx_strand_id
1 'polypeptide(L)'
;MRRLSDGVEAALHCALVLTGLPDGKVLPGKSLAELHGVSETYLLKHLRALTAAGVIRALPGPRGGYRLSRAPASITLLDIVEAIDGREPAFLCREIRRRGPEQTKDPCAYKTDCFIKSRMLAAEDAWRDALRVQTLADLVRDGETLIDERNKEAISAFVQNAQR
;
A
#
# COMPACT_ATOMS: atom_id res chain seq x y z
N MET A 1 -13.57 -1.07 11.09
CA MET A 1 -12.27 -1.17 10.41
C MET A 1 -12.49 -0.81 8.95
N ARG A 2 -11.70 0.12 8.39
CA ARG A 2 -11.75 0.44 6.97
C ARG A 2 -11.36 -0.81 6.19
N ARG A 3 -12.21 -1.24 5.24
CA ARG A 3 -11.82 -2.30 4.32
C ARG A 3 -10.79 -1.73 3.35
N LEU A 4 -9.61 -2.34 3.33
CA LEU A 4 -8.61 -2.06 2.30
C LEU A 4 -9.12 -2.57 0.94
N SER A 5 -8.78 -1.84 -0.14
CA SER A 5 -9.11 -2.29 -1.48
C SER A 5 -8.26 -3.50 -1.89
N ASP A 6 -8.78 -4.30 -2.80
CA ASP A 6 -8.05 -5.46 -3.36
C ASP A 6 -6.73 -5.01 -4.06
N GLY A 7 -6.65 -3.73 -4.43
CA GLY A 7 -5.44 -3.13 -4.98
C GLY A 7 -4.27 -3.05 -4.01
N VAL A 8 -4.53 -2.98 -2.69
CA VAL A 8 -3.47 -2.97 -1.67
C VAL A 8 -2.75 -4.31 -1.63
N GLU A 9 -3.48 -5.43 -1.71
CA GLU A 9 -2.89 -6.77 -1.76
C GLU A 9 -1.97 -6.91 -2.98
N ALA A 10 -2.47 -6.58 -4.18
CA ALA A 10 -1.68 -6.64 -5.41
C ALA A 10 -0.44 -5.73 -5.35
N ALA A 11 -0.56 -4.53 -4.77
CA ALA A 11 0.54 -3.58 -4.61
C ALA A 11 1.62 -4.08 -3.66
N LEU A 12 1.24 -4.68 -2.52
CA LEU A 12 2.16 -5.26 -1.54
C LEU A 12 2.94 -6.42 -2.16
N HIS A 13 2.26 -7.35 -2.84
CA HIS A 13 2.90 -8.47 -3.51
C HIS A 13 3.85 -8.03 -4.62
N CYS A 14 3.46 -7.06 -5.46
CA CYS A 14 4.35 -6.51 -6.47
C CYS A 14 5.59 -5.84 -5.86
N ALA A 15 5.40 -5.01 -4.82
CA ALA A 15 6.52 -4.34 -4.16
C ALA A 15 7.47 -5.37 -3.51
N LEU A 16 6.94 -6.44 -2.91
CA LEU A 16 7.74 -7.52 -2.32
C LEU A 16 8.57 -8.25 -3.38
N VAL A 17 7.98 -8.62 -4.51
CA VAL A 17 8.72 -9.26 -5.63
C VAL A 17 9.85 -8.37 -6.14
N LEU A 18 9.63 -7.06 -6.23
CA LEU A 18 10.64 -6.11 -6.68
C LEU A 18 11.83 -5.96 -5.72
N THR A 19 11.72 -6.42 -4.46
CA THR A 19 12.86 -6.44 -3.52
C THR A 19 13.95 -7.42 -3.95
N GLY A 20 13.59 -8.50 -4.64
CA GLY A 20 14.50 -9.53 -5.10
C GLY A 20 15.25 -9.21 -6.41
N LEU A 21 15.02 -8.05 -7.00
CA LEU A 21 15.71 -7.66 -8.24
C LEU A 21 17.16 -7.23 -7.98
N PRO A 22 18.12 -7.73 -8.77
CA PRO A 22 19.49 -7.21 -8.74
C PRO A 22 19.53 -5.73 -9.13
N ASP A 23 20.62 -5.07 -8.72
CA ASP A 23 20.85 -3.67 -9.05
C ASP A 23 20.78 -3.41 -10.55
N GLY A 24 20.11 -2.35 -10.92
CA GLY A 24 19.93 -1.95 -12.32
C GLY A 24 18.84 -2.72 -13.08
N LYS A 25 18.35 -3.85 -12.56
CA LYS A 25 17.31 -4.64 -13.20
C LYS A 25 15.91 -4.08 -12.96
N VAL A 26 15.00 -4.40 -13.87
CA VAL A 26 13.58 -4.07 -13.82
C VAL A 26 12.73 -5.27 -14.17
N LEU A 27 11.49 -5.28 -13.71
CA LEU A 27 10.50 -6.29 -14.08
C LEU A 27 9.35 -5.63 -14.85
N PRO A 28 9.00 -6.12 -16.07
CA PRO A 28 7.90 -5.56 -16.85
C PRO A 28 6.58 -5.66 -16.11
N GLY A 29 5.67 -4.68 -16.29
CA GLY A 29 4.33 -4.71 -15.71
C GLY A 29 3.52 -5.94 -16.14
N LYS A 30 3.68 -6.38 -17.39
CA LYS A 30 3.08 -7.61 -17.89
C LYS A 30 3.54 -8.83 -17.09
N SER A 31 4.84 -8.95 -16.81
CA SER A 31 5.39 -10.07 -16.04
C SER A 31 4.92 -10.05 -14.57
N LEU A 32 4.80 -8.86 -13.96
CA LEU A 32 4.20 -8.73 -12.63
C LEU A 32 2.73 -9.17 -12.61
N ALA A 33 1.96 -8.80 -13.64
CA ALA A 33 0.56 -9.21 -13.76
C ALA A 33 0.41 -10.73 -13.96
N GLU A 34 1.27 -11.31 -14.79
CA GLU A 34 1.32 -12.75 -15.04
C GLU A 34 1.69 -13.53 -13.77
N LEU A 35 2.70 -13.08 -13.02
CA LEU A 35 3.13 -13.73 -11.78
C LEU A 35 1.99 -13.80 -10.74
N HIS A 36 1.17 -12.75 -10.68
CA HIS A 36 0.06 -12.66 -9.70
C HIS A 36 -1.30 -13.09 -10.26
N GLY A 37 -1.37 -13.55 -11.52
CA GLY A 37 -2.62 -14.02 -12.14
C GLY A 37 -3.69 -12.93 -12.28
N VAL A 38 -3.29 -11.66 -12.43
CA VAL A 38 -4.20 -10.52 -12.60
C VAL A 38 -4.08 -9.90 -13.99
N SER A 39 -5.08 -9.14 -14.43
CA SER A 39 -4.97 -8.44 -15.71
C SER A 39 -3.93 -7.33 -15.65
N GLU A 40 -3.17 -7.15 -16.73
CA GLU A 40 -2.17 -6.08 -16.83
C GLU A 40 -2.81 -4.70 -16.65
N THR A 41 -3.97 -4.45 -17.26
CA THR A 41 -4.69 -3.18 -17.14
C THR A 41 -5.06 -2.86 -15.69
N TYR A 42 -5.53 -3.86 -14.95
CA TYR A 42 -5.83 -3.71 -13.52
C TYR A 42 -4.57 -3.35 -12.73
N LEU A 43 -3.47 -4.10 -12.94
CA LEU A 43 -2.24 -3.90 -12.20
C LEU A 43 -1.57 -2.56 -12.52
N LEU A 44 -1.59 -2.11 -13.79
CA LEU A 44 -0.99 -0.84 -14.21
C LEU A 44 -1.53 0.37 -13.45
N LYS A 45 -2.81 0.37 -13.07
CA LYS A 45 -3.39 1.42 -12.23
C LYS A 45 -2.65 1.52 -10.89
N HIS A 46 -2.39 0.40 -10.25
CA HIS A 46 -1.72 0.35 -8.93
C HIS A 46 -0.22 0.65 -9.05
N LEU A 47 0.44 0.15 -10.10
CA LEU A 47 1.85 0.48 -10.37
C LEU A 47 2.05 1.99 -10.62
N ARG A 48 1.10 2.66 -11.28
CA ARG A 48 1.11 4.12 -11.44
C ARG A 48 0.97 4.83 -10.09
N ALA A 49 0.07 4.37 -9.23
CA ALA A 49 -0.12 4.94 -7.89
C ALA A 49 1.15 4.77 -7.03
N LEU A 50 1.75 3.59 -7.00
CA LEU A 50 3.03 3.33 -6.32
C LEU A 50 4.18 4.20 -6.88
N THR A 51 4.20 4.43 -8.19
CA THR A 51 5.21 5.29 -8.84
C THR A 51 5.01 6.74 -8.41
N ALA A 52 3.78 7.24 -8.42
CA ALA A 52 3.45 8.61 -7.99
C ALA A 52 3.78 8.84 -6.51
N ALA A 53 3.63 7.81 -5.67
CA ALA A 53 4.00 7.85 -4.25
C ALA A 53 5.51 7.67 -3.99
N GLY A 54 6.32 7.41 -5.03
CA GLY A 54 7.76 7.20 -4.89
C GLY A 54 8.14 5.88 -4.18
N VAL A 55 7.25 4.89 -4.18
CA VAL A 55 7.52 3.53 -3.69
C VAL A 55 8.33 2.76 -4.72
N ILE A 56 7.91 2.83 -5.96
CA ILE A 56 8.60 2.23 -7.11
C ILE A 56 8.94 3.31 -8.13
N ARG A 57 9.80 2.99 -9.08
CA ARG A 57 10.05 3.80 -10.27
C ARG A 57 9.86 2.99 -11.54
N ALA A 58 9.30 3.64 -12.56
CA ALA A 58 9.13 3.08 -13.89
C ALA A 58 10.29 3.50 -14.77
N LEU A 59 10.87 2.58 -15.54
CA LEU A 59 11.82 2.85 -16.60
C LEU A 59 11.11 2.66 -17.94
N PRO A 60 11.13 3.67 -18.83
CA PRO A 60 10.45 3.59 -20.11
C PRO A 60 11.23 2.76 -21.12
N GLY A 61 10.56 2.42 -22.24
CA GLY A 61 11.16 1.79 -23.42
C GLY A 61 10.95 0.28 -23.51
N PRO A 62 11.40 -0.34 -24.62
CA PRO A 62 11.17 -1.77 -24.89
C PRO A 62 11.78 -2.72 -23.85
N ARG A 63 12.85 -2.27 -23.19
CA ARG A 63 13.50 -2.97 -22.07
C ARG A 63 13.15 -2.35 -20.74
N GLY A 64 12.08 -1.56 -20.66
CA GLY A 64 11.61 -0.91 -19.45
C GLY A 64 10.86 -1.84 -18.51
N GLY A 65 10.47 -1.31 -17.37
CA GLY A 65 9.75 -2.01 -16.31
C GLY A 65 9.78 -1.23 -15.01
N TYR A 66 9.58 -1.92 -13.93
CA TYR A 66 9.47 -1.37 -12.58
C TYR A 66 10.56 -1.92 -11.68
N ARG A 67 11.01 -1.10 -10.74
CA ARG A 67 11.88 -1.48 -9.62
C ARG A 67 11.59 -0.61 -8.41
N LEU A 68 12.06 -0.98 -7.24
CA LEU A 68 11.95 -0.11 -6.06
C LEU A 68 12.68 1.22 -6.30
N SER A 69 12.14 2.31 -5.75
CA SER A 69 12.77 3.64 -5.83
C SER A 69 13.79 3.87 -4.73
N ARG A 70 13.69 3.12 -3.63
CA ARG A 70 14.52 3.23 -2.42
C ARG A 70 14.66 1.86 -1.73
N ALA A 71 15.53 1.77 -0.73
CA ALA A 71 15.80 0.53 -0.02
C ALA A 71 14.52 -0.06 0.64
N PRO A 72 14.32 -1.40 0.63
CA PRO A 72 13.14 -2.04 1.26
C PRO A 72 12.90 -1.63 2.71
N ALA A 73 13.96 -1.41 3.50
CA ALA A 73 13.87 -0.97 4.88
C ALA A 73 13.33 0.46 5.07
N SER A 74 13.27 1.26 4.00
CA SER A 74 12.72 2.62 4.00
C SER A 74 11.32 2.72 3.36
N ILE A 75 10.72 1.60 2.98
CA ILE A 75 9.37 1.53 2.43
C ILE A 75 8.49 0.82 3.45
N THR A 76 7.55 1.55 4.03
CA THR A 76 6.62 1.01 5.03
C THR A 76 5.36 0.42 4.38
N LEU A 77 4.67 -0.45 5.10
CA LEU A 77 3.37 -0.93 4.65
C LEU A 77 2.37 0.23 4.54
N LEU A 78 2.51 1.25 5.40
CA LEU A 78 1.69 2.45 5.33
C LEU A 78 1.90 3.22 4.02
N ASP A 79 3.14 3.36 3.54
CA ASP A 79 3.43 4.02 2.26
C ASP A 79 2.64 3.38 1.11
N ILE A 80 2.58 2.05 1.09
CA ILE A 80 1.87 1.30 0.03
C ILE A 80 0.36 1.43 0.18
N VAL A 81 -0.17 1.30 1.41
CA VAL A 81 -1.60 1.45 1.68
C VAL A 81 -2.08 2.86 1.29
N GLU A 82 -1.33 3.90 1.68
CA GLU A 82 -1.67 5.28 1.35
C GLU A 82 -1.56 5.59 -0.14
N ALA A 83 -0.62 4.96 -0.84
CA ALA A 83 -0.50 5.10 -2.29
C ALA A 83 -1.73 4.59 -3.04
N ILE A 84 -2.35 3.51 -2.56
CA ILE A 84 -3.48 2.85 -3.22
C ILE A 84 -4.81 3.41 -2.77
N ASP A 85 -5.03 3.51 -1.46
CA ASP A 85 -6.32 3.85 -0.86
C ASP A 85 -6.44 5.31 -0.42
N GLY A 86 -5.34 6.08 -0.54
CA GLY A 86 -5.29 7.48 -0.12
C GLY A 86 -5.11 7.66 1.38
N ARG A 87 -5.02 8.92 1.78
CA ARG A 87 -4.75 9.35 3.17
C ARG A 87 -5.98 9.81 3.93
N GLU A 88 -7.13 9.84 3.27
CA GLU A 88 -8.36 10.32 3.87
C GLU A 88 -8.76 9.45 5.07
N PRO A 89 -9.21 10.07 6.18
CA PRO A 89 -9.67 9.32 7.34
C PRO A 89 -10.86 8.41 6.99
N ALA A 90 -10.89 7.21 7.57
CA ALA A 90 -12.02 6.31 7.40
C ALA A 90 -13.29 6.84 8.08
N PHE A 91 -13.15 7.60 9.17
CA PHE A 91 -14.27 8.21 9.89
C PHE A 91 -14.43 9.69 9.51
N LEU A 92 -15.54 10.00 8.85
CA LEU A 92 -15.94 11.37 8.51
C LEU A 92 -17.03 11.84 9.46
N CYS A 93 -16.70 12.73 10.39
CA CYS A 93 -17.68 13.35 11.27
C CYS A 93 -18.52 14.35 10.49
N ARG A 94 -19.84 14.14 10.47
CA ARG A 94 -20.82 15.05 9.86
C ARG A 94 -21.52 15.95 10.86
N GLU A 95 -21.00 16.06 12.08
CA GLU A 95 -21.56 16.89 13.17
C GLU A 95 -23.07 16.65 13.39
N ILE A 96 -23.51 15.39 13.40
CA ILE A 96 -24.93 15.05 13.55
C ILE A 96 -25.53 15.53 14.87
N ARG A 97 -24.67 15.76 15.89
CA ARG A 97 -25.03 16.33 17.19
C ARG A 97 -25.66 17.74 17.07
N ARG A 98 -25.54 18.39 15.90
CA ARG A 98 -26.10 19.73 15.65
C ARG A 98 -27.39 19.70 14.84
N ARG A 99 -27.95 18.54 14.50
CA ARG A 99 -29.01 18.41 13.50
C ARG A 99 -30.38 18.03 14.06
N GLY A 100 -30.46 17.59 15.31
CA GLY A 100 -31.72 17.16 15.89
C GLY A 100 -32.63 18.33 16.30
N PRO A 101 -33.96 18.13 16.42
CA PRO A 101 -34.90 19.15 16.85
C PRO A 101 -34.66 19.61 18.31
N GLU A 102 -34.12 18.72 19.13
CA GLU A 102 -33.80 18.97 20.56
C GLU A 102 -32.41 19.58 20.75
N GLN A 103 -31.69 19.88 19.68
CA GLN A 103 -30.35 20.45 19.79
C GLN A 103 -30.37 21.95 20.03
N THR A 104 -29.52 22.43 20.93
CA THR A 104 -29.35 23.87 21.13
C THR A 104 -28.84 24.53 19.86
N LYS A 105 -29.36 25.75 19.56
CA LYS A 105 -28.90 26.60 18.47
C LYS A 105 -27.71 27.48 18.87
N ASP A 106 -27.29 27.44 20.15
CA ASP A 106 -26.16 28.19 20.64
C ASP A 106 -24.83 27.63 20.07
N PRO A 107 -24.10 28.38 19.24
CA PRO A 107 -22.80 27.92 18.70
C PRO A 107 -21.78 27.67 19.80
N CYS A 108 -21.90 28.31 20.95
CA CYS A 108 -20.98 28.16 22.08
C CYS A 108 -21.05 26.76 22.71
N ALA A 109 -22.19 26.08 22.58
CA ALA A 109 -22.36 24.70 23.07
C ALA A 109 -21.50 23.67 22.29
N TYR A 110 -20.95 24.07 21.15
CA TYR A 110 -20.19 23.17 20.24
C TYR A 110 -18.75 23.67 19.99
N LYS A 111 -18.17 24.40 20.95
CA LYS A 111 -16.78 24.89 20.85
C LYS A 111 -15.74 23.77 20.82
N THR A 112 -16.04 22.66 21.48
CA THR A 112 -15.15 21.51 21.49
C THR A 112 -15.47 20.53 20.37
N ASP A 113 -14.45 19.92 19.81
CA ASP A 113 -14.60 18.85 18.83
C ASP A 113 -15.48 17.72 19.36
N CYS A 114 -16.12 17.00 18.42
CA CYS A 114 -16.92 15.84 18.76
C CYS A 114 -16.02 14.75 19.39
N PHE A 115 -16.31 14.38 20.64
CA PHE A 115 -15.52 13.36 21.34
C PHE A 115 -15.52 12.01 20.61
N ILE A 116 -16.61 11.67 19.89
CA ILE A 116 -16.66 10.46 19.06
C ILE A 116 -15.64 10.60 17.90
N LYS A 117 -15.61 11.76 17.22
CA LYS A 117 -14.60 12.03 16.18
C LYS A 117 -13.19 11.84 16.72
N SER A 118 -12.89 12.44 17.86
CA SER A 118 -11.55 12.35 18.46
C SER A 118 -11.15 10.91 18.79
N ARG A 119 -12.08 10.09 19.32
CA ARG A 119 -11.81 8.67 19.60
C ARG A 119 -11.62 7.84 18.36
N MET A 120 -12.43 8.08 17.31
CA MET A 120 -12.33 7.35 16.04
C MET A 120 -11.03 7.69 15.31
N LEU A 121 -10.61 8.96 15.30
CA LEU A 121 -9.34 9.36 14.70
C LEU A 121 -8.15 8.79 15.47
N ALA A 122 -8.18 8.78 16.80
CA ALA A 122 -7.12 8.17 17.61
C ALA A 122 -6.98 6.66 17.33
N ALA A 123 -8.08 5.93 17.12
CA ALA A 123 -8.04 4.51 16.74
C ALA A 123 -7.44 4.33 15.32
N GLU A 124 -7.76 5.22 14.39
CA GLU A 124 -7.17 5.21 13.05
C GLU A 124 -5.67 5.51 13.10
N ASP A 125 -5.25 6.47 13.90
CA ASP A 125 -3.83 6.82 14.07
C ASP A 125 -3.04 5.62 14.63
N ALA A 126 -3.57 4.91 15.63
CA ALA A 126 -2.95 3.70 16.16
C ALA A 126 -2.79 2.60 15.09
N TRP A 127 -3.79 2.42 14.22
CA TRP A 127 -3.71 1.49 13.10
C TRP A 127 -2.64 1.93 12.07
N ARG A 128 -2.58 3.22 11.74
CA ARG A 128 -1.56 3.78 10.83
C ARG A 128 -0.15 3.62 11.41
N ASP A 129 0.01 3.85 12.72
CA ASP A 129 1.29 3.66 13.40
C ASP A 129 1.76 2.20 13.35
N ALA A 130 0.85 1.25 13.50
CA ALA A 130 1.17 -0.18 13.36
C ALA A 130 1.67 -0.53 11.94
N LEU A 131 1.16 0.12 10.90
CA LEU A 131 1.64 -0.08 9.51
C LEU A 131 2.93 0.69 9.22
N ARG A 132 3.16 1.82 9.91
CA ARG A 132 4.34 2.68 9.72
C ARG A 132 5.63 2.04 10.21
N VAL A 133 5.55 1.20 11.23
CA VAL A 133 6.73 0.51 11.79
C VAL A 133 7.10 -0.77 11.05
N GLN A 134 6.25 -1.26 10.17
CA GLN A 134 6.51 -2.46 9.36
C GLN A 134 7.00 -2.05 7.97
N THR A 135 8.07 -2.69 7.50
CA THR A 135 8.72 -2.36 6.23
C THR A 135 8.68 -3.53 5.24
N LEU A 136 8.99 -3.28 3.97
CA LEU A 136 9.21 -4.37 3.01
C LEU A 136 10.37 -5.28 3.41
N ALA A 137 11.38 -4.77 4.11
CA ALA A 137 12.48 -5.60 4.62
C ALA A 137 11.99 -6.58 5.70
N ASP A 138 11.01 -6.21 6.51
CA ASP A 138 10.39 -7.12 7.47
C ASP A 138 9.62 -8.23 6.75
N LEU A 139 8.86 -7.91 5.70
CA LEU A 139 8.18 -8.92 4.88
C LEU A 139 9.14 -9.88 4.17
N VAL A 140 10.29 -9.38 3.69
CA VAL A 140 11.34 -10.24 3.11
C VAL A 140 11.82 -11.24 4.15
N ARG A 141 12.18 -10.78 5.35
CA ARG A 141 12.64 -11.64 6.44
C ARG A 141 11.59 -12.69 6.84
N ASP A 142 10.33 -12.30 6.93
CA ASP A 142 9.24 -13.24 7.21
C ASP A 142 9.08 -14.26 6.08
N GLY A 143 9.18 -13.83 4.83
CA GLY A 143 9.11 -14.68 3.66
C GLY A 143 10.24 -15.73 3.60
N GLU A 144 11.43 -15.41 4.11
CA GLU A 144 12.55 -16.36 4.19
C GLU A 144 12.22 -17.58 5.06
N THR A 145 11.38 -17.39 6.08
CA THR A 145 11.03 -18.45 7.04
C THR A 145 9.67 -19.08 6.78
N LEU A 146 8.70 -18.33 6.24
CA LEU A 146 7.30 -18.75 6.14
C LEU A 146 6.91 -19.28 4.76
N ILE A 147 7.64 -18.93 3.69
CA ILE A 147 7.33 -19.40 2.34
C ILE A 147 8.02 -20.74 2.09
N ASP A 148 7.25 -21.72 1.57
CA ASP A 148 7.80 -23.02 1.14
C ASP A 148 8.89 -22.85 0.08
N GLU A 149 10.01 -23.58 0.20
CA GLU A 149 11.16 -23.45 -0.69
C GLU A 149 10.80 -23.65 -2.16
N ARG A 150 9.89 -24.56 -2.49
CA ARG A 150 9.43 -24.80 -3.87
C ARG A 150 8.78 -23.54 -4.46
N ASN A 151 8.03 -22.78 -3.64
CA ASN A 151 7.42 -21.52 -4.08
C ASN A 151 8.48 -20.42 -4.26
N LYS A 152 9.48 -20.36 -3.38
CA LYS A 152 10.60 -19.42 -3.52
C LYS A 152 11.38 -19.68 -4.81
N GLU A 153 11.70 -20.94 -5.08
CA GLU A 153 12.41 -21.37 -6.30
C GLU A 153 11.61 -21.02 -7.56
N ALA A 154 10.30 -21.31 -7.56
CA ALA A 154 9.43 -21.01 -8.69
C ALA A 154 9.35 -19.50 -8.97
N ILE A 155 9.16 -18.67 -7.93
CA ILE A 155 9.13 -17.21 -8.04
C ILE A 155 10.49 -16.69 -8.52
N SER A 156 11.58 -17.16 -7.94
CA SER A 156 12.94 -16.76 -8.31
C SER A 156 13.24 -17.10 -9.78
N ALA A 157 12.94 -18.30 -10.23
CA ALA A 157 13.11 -18.71 -11.62
C ALA A 157 12.28 -17.85 -12.58
N PHE A 158 11.03 -17.56 -12.25
CA PHE A 158 10.18 -16.69 -13.05
C PHE A 158 10.78 -15.29 -13.15
N VAL A 159 11.18 -14.68 -12.02
CA VAL A 159 11.76 -13.33 -11.99
C VAL A 159 13.06 -13.28 -12.77
N GLN A 160 13.95 -14.25 -12.64
CA GLN A 160 15.21 -14.33 -13.38
C GLN A 160 15.00 -14.37 -14.91
N ASN A 161 13.98 -15.08 -15.36
CA ASN A 161 13.64 -15.18 -16.78
C ASN A 161 12.98 -13.93 -17.34
N ALA A 162 12.21 -13.21 -16.51
CA ALA A 162 11.41 -12.05 -16.93
C ALA A 162 12.12 -10.69 -16.75
N GLN A 163 13.15 -10.60 -15.89
CA GLN A 163 13.87 -9.35 -15.61
C GLN A 163 14.68 -8.85 -16.82
N ARG A 164 14.89 -7.54 -16.87
CA ARG A 164 15.57 -6.86 -17.98
C ARG A 164 16.68 -5.95 -17.49
#